data_61f15e9bf2046e836d9c655bd0c786c8
#
_entry.id   61f15e9bf2046e836d9c655bd0c786c8
#
_cell.length_a   1.000
_cell.length_b   1.000
_cell.length_c   1.000
_cell.angle_alpha   90.00
_cell.angle_beta   90.00
_cell.angle_gamma   90.00
#
_symmetry.space_group_name_H-M   'P 1'
#
loop_
_entity.id
_entity.type
_entity.pdbx_description
1 polymer ?
#
loop_
_entity_poly.entity_id
_entity_poly.type
_entity_poly.pdbx_seq_one_letter_code
_entity_poly.pdbx_strand_id
1 'polypeptide(L)'
;MKLYADRRPRFLAQLAADASAVVWTIGWVWAALGLYDLIASLARPGDLLDEAGEGLSTHMADAAEQARGLPLAGDALAAPLDSVGGAGASLSEAGRDFGAGVTELALTLSLLTAVLPVLVVLAVWLPARAGFVRRATDAVRLRALPADAGARLLALRALSTAPAGRLAALHSDPVAAWQADDPAIVRGLAELELSGMGLHPHRR
;
A
#
# COMPACT_ATOMS: atom_id res chain seq x y z
N MET A 1 10.13 23.44 -2.44
CA MET A 1 10.09 22.08 -3.04
C MET A 1 9.14 22.08 -4.22
N LYS A 2 9.61 21.74 -5.44
CA LYS A 2 8.72 21.58 -6.60
C LYS A 2 8.26 20.13 -6.68
N LEU A 3 6.96 19.90 -6.54
CA LEU A 3 6.34 18.56 -6.54
C LEU A 3 5.91 18.09 -7.94
N TYR A 4 5.76 19.02 -8.91
CA TYR A 4 5.27 18.75 -10.27
C TYR A 4 6.12 19.43 -11.35
N ALA A 5 6.15 18.82 -12.55
CA ALA A 5 6.87 19.34 -13.72
C ALA A 5 6.14 20.53 -14.33
N ASP A 6 6.91 21.54 -14.83
CA ASP A 6 6.36 22.74 -15.49
C ASP A 6 5.86 22.45 -16.94
N ARG A 7 6.27 21.31 -17.54
CA ARG A 7 5.85 20.93 -18.90
C ARG A 7 4.54 20.16 -18.87
N ARG A 8 3.49 20.66 -19.53
CA ARG A 8 2.15 20.08 -19.61
C ARG A 8 2.11 18.55 -19.84
N PRO A 9 2.85 17.94 -20.81
CA PRO A 9 2.76 16.50 -21.04
C PRO A 9 3.31 15.67 -19.87
N ARG A 10 4.37 16.14 -19.20
CA ARG A 10 4.93 15.45 -18.01
C ARG A 10 4.07 15.64 -16.76
N PHE A 11 3.45 16.80 -16.61
CA PHE A 11 2.48 17.08 -15.56
C PHE A 11 1.26 16.13 -15.67
N LEU A 12 0.68 16.01 -16.88
CA LEU A 12 -0.44 15.12 -17.13
C LEU A 12 -0.09 13.65 -16.90
N ALA A 13 1.11 13.21 -17.32
CA ALA A 13 1.59 11.86 -17.07
C ALA A 13 1.77 11.57 -15.56
N GLN A 14 2.28 12.54 -14.80
CA GLN A 14 2.40 12.41 -13.34
C GLN A 14 1.05 12.36 -12.65
N LEU A 15 0.12 13.25 -13.06
CA LEU A 15 -1.24 13.27 -12.52
C LEU A 15 -1.97 11.96 -12.82
N ALA A 16 -1.84 11.43 -14.05
CA ALA A 16 -2.42 10.16 -14.44
C ALA A 16 -1.84 8.99 -13.63
N ALA A 17 -0.52 8.98 -13.38
CA ALA A 17 0.13 7.97 -12.56
C ALA A 17 -0.33 8.03 -11.09
N ASP A 18 -0.43 9.24 -10.51
CA ASP A 18 -0.93 9.45 -9.17
C ASP A 18 -2.41 9.02 -9.04
N ALA A 19 -3.25 9.41 -10.01
CA ALA A 19 -4.65 9.00 -10.05
C ALA A 19 -4.79 7.47 -10.21
N SER A 20 -3.98 6.84 -11.07
CA SER A 20 -3.98 5.39 -11.23
C SER A 20 -3.58 4.67 -9.95
N ALA A 21 -2.59 5.16 -9.21
CA ALA A 21 -2.16 4.59 -7.93
C ALA A 21 -3.28 4.69 -6.88
N VAL A 22 -4.01 5.81 -6.84
CA VAL A 22 -5.15 6.01 -5.94
C VAL A 22 -6.30 5.05 -6.29
N VAL A 23 -6.69 4.99 -7.57
CA VAL A 23 -7.76 4.09 -8.04
C VAL A 23 -7.40 2.63 -7.77
N TRP A 24 -6.15 2.24 -8.01
CA TRP A 24 -5.64 0.91 -7.71
C TRP A 24 -5.75 0.58 -6.22
N THR A 25 -5.31 1.49 -5.35
CA THR A 25 -5.37 1.32 -3.89
C THR A 25 -6.82 1.17 -3.42
N ILE A 26 -7.72 2.04 -3.89
CA ILE A 26 -9.15 1.97 -3.57
C ILE A 26 -9.74 0.62 -4.02
N GLY A 27 -9.42 0.18 -5.23
CA GLY A 27 -9.90 -1.10 -5.77
C GLY A 27 -9.50 -2.30 -4.91
N TRP A 28 -8.23 -2.36 -4.46
CA TRP A 28 -7.77 -3.44 -3.59
C TRP A 28 -8.31 -3.38 -2.17
N VAL A 29 -8.51 -2.19 -1.63
CA VAL A 29 -9.19 -2.03 -0.33
C VAL A 29 -10.64 -2.53 -0.42
N TRP A 30 -11.35 -2.19 -1.50
CA TRP A 30 -12.71 -2.69 -1.74
C TRP A 30 -12.75 -4.21 -1.88
N ALA A 31 -11.83 -4.78 -2.64
CA ALA A 31 -11.71 -6.24 -2.78
C ALA A 31 -11.42 -6.93 -1.44
N ALA A 32 -10.56 -6.34 -0.61
CA ALA A 32 -10.24 -6.87 0.71
C ALA A 32 -11.44 -6.82 1.67
N LEU A 33 -12.24 -5.75 1.64
CA LEU A 33 -13.47 -5.65 2.42
C LEU A 33 -14.49 -6.70 1.99
N GLY A 34 -14.71 -6.87 0.68
CA GLY A 34 -15.58 -7.91 0.17
C GLY A 34 -15.11 -9.33 0.50
N LEU A 35 -13.79 -9.56 0.49
CA LEU A 35 -13.21 -10.83 0.91
C LEU A 35 -13.42 -11.08 2.40
N TYR A 36 -13.27 -10.06 3.24
CA TYR A 36 -13.54 -10.14 4.67
C TYR A 36 -15.00 -10.57 4.93
N ASP A 37 -15.96 -9.87 4.33
CA ASP A 37 -17.38 -10.15 4.50
C ASP A 37 -17.74 -11.58 4.03
N LEU A 38 -17.14 -12.01 2.92
CA LEU A 38 -17.35 -13.35 2.39
C LEU A 38 -16.85 -14.43 3.36
N ILE A 39 -15.63 -14.29 3.86
CA ILE A 39 -15.04 -15.28 4.79
C ILE A 39 -15.73 -15.20 6.15
N ALA A 40 -15.96 -14.01 6.68
CA ALA A 40 -16.64 -13.81 7.96
C ALA A 40 -18.05 -14.44 7.98
N SER A 41 -18.74 -14.46 6.82
CA SER A 41 -20.05 -15.13 6.73
C SER A 41 -19.97 -16.64 6.99
N LEU A 42 -18.79 -17.26 6.83
CA LEU A 42 -18.55 -18.68 7.14
C LEU A 42 -18.43 -18.96 8.65
N ALA A 43 -18.39 -17.92 9.49
CA ALA A 43 -18.43 -18.09 10.95
C ALA A 43 -19.82 -18.47 11.48
N ARG A 44 -20.90 -18.19 10.72
CA ARG A 44 -22.29 -18.49 11.13
C ARG A 44 -22.55 -19.91 11.65
N PRO A 45 -21.99 -20.99 11.05
CA PRO A 45 -22.13 -22.34 11.63
C PRO A 45 -21.57 -22.44 13.06
N GLY A 46 -20.49 -21.70 13.36
CA GLY A 46 -19.93 -21.61 14.71
C GLY A 46 -20.92 -20.99 15.71
N ASP A 47 -21.57 -19.88 15.32
CA ASP A 47 -22.58 -19.23 16.14
C ASP A 47 -23.77 -20.15 16.43
N LEU A 48 -24.22 -20.92 15.42
CA LEU A 48 -25.28 -21.91 15.58
C LEU A 48 -24.90 -23.07 16.51
N LEU A 49 -23.65 -23.52 16.46
CA LEU A 49 -23.14 -24.56 17.35
C LEU A 49 -23.01 -24.04 18.78
N ASP A 50 -22.57 -22.79 18.95
CA ASP A 50 -22.51 -22.14 20.26
C ASP A 50 -23.92 -22.02 20.88
N GLU A 51 -24.87 -21.47 20.16
CA GLU A 51 -26.25 -21.32 20.62
C GLU A 51 -26.90 -22.67 20.96
N ALA A 52 -26.75 -23.66 20.08
CA ALA A 52 -27.27 -25.01 20.32
C ALA A 52 -26.62 -25.70 21.52
N GLY A 53 -25.31 -25.56 21.66
CA GLY A 53 -24.53 -26.11 22.75
C GLY A 53 -24.89 -25.48 24.09
N GLU A 54 -25.02 -24.16 24.15
CA GLU A 54 -25.43 -23.41 25.34
C GLU A 54 -26.85 -23.78 25.74
N GLY A 55 -27.79 -23.84 24.78
CA GLY A 55 -29.15 -24.27 25.04
C GLY A 55 -29.22 -25.69 25.57
N LEU A 56 -28.48 -26.63 24.98
CA LEU A 56 -28.42 -28.02 25.47
C LEU A 56 -27.84 -28.07 26.90
N SER A 57 -26.74 -27.39 27.16
CA SER A 57 -26.12 -27.38 28.46
C SER A 57 -27.06 -26.81 29.54
N THR A 58 -27.74 -25.71 29.28
CA THR A 58 -28.66 -25.07 30.19
C THR A 58 -29.87 -25.98 30.47
N HIS A 59 -30.54 -26.49 29.44
CA HIS A 59 -31.70 -27.35 29.61
C HIS A 59 -31.37 -28.65 30.36
N MET A 60 -30.20 -29.24 30.10
CA MET A 60 -29.78 -30.47 30.81
C MET A 60 -29.38 -30.19 32.26
N ALA A 61 -28.79 -29.02 32.55
CA ALA A 61 -28.53 -28.62 33.93
C ALA A 61 -29.85 -28.42 34.74
N ASP A 62 -30.83 -27.75 34.15
CA ASP A 62 -32.14 -27.58 34.74
C ASP A 62 -32.86 -28.91 34.99
N ALA A 63 -32.80 -29.83 34.02
CA ALA A 63 -33.36 -31.16 34.14
C ALA A 63 -32.66 -31.97 35.22
N ALA A 64 -31.31 -31.90 35.30
CA ALA A 64 -30.52 -32.56 36.32
C ALA A 64 -30.89 -32.06 37.74
N GLU A 65 -31.06 -30.75 37.89
CA GLU A 65 -31.48 -30.18 39.17
C GLU A 65 -32.87 -30.63 39.60
N GLN A 66 -33.82 -30.68 38.67
CA GLN A 66 -35.15 -31.25 38.91
C GLN A 66 -35.09 -32.73 39.26
N ALA A 67 -34.25 -33.52 38.57
CA ALA A 67 -34.06 -34.95 38.86
C ALA A 67 -33.52 -35.18 40.29
N ARG A 68 -32.55 -34.37 40.74
CA ARG A 68 -31.97 -34.45 42.10
C ARG A 68 -33.01 -34.27 43.21
N GLY A 69 -34.10 -33.59 42.94
CA GLY A 69 -35.22 -33.45 43.86
C GLY A 69 -36.03 -34.73 44.07
N LEU A 70 -35.82 -35.82 43.30
CA LEU A 70 -36.56 -37.05 43.41
C LEU A 70 -35.99 -38.01 44.49
N PRO A 71 -36.81 -38.48 45.46
CA PRO A 71 -36.33 -39.43 46.46
C PRO A 71 -35.92 -40.77 45.85
N LEU A 72 -34.79 -41.35 46.29
CA LEU A 72 -34.25 -42.66 45.93
C LEU A 72 -33.63 -42.82 44.54
N ALA A 73 -33.95 -41.96 43.55
CA ALA A 73 -33.44 -42.12 42.18
C ALA A 73 -32.78 -40.85 41.63
N GLY A 74 -32.76 -39.75 42.38
CA GLY A 74 -32.35 -38.43 41.89
C GLY A 74 -30.96 -38.39 41.31
N ASP A 75 -29.94 -38.85 42.01
CA ASP A 75 -28.55 -38.83 41.60
C ASP A 75 -28.29 -39.75 40.36
N ALA A 76 -29.00 -40.91 40.33
CA ALA A 76 -28.86 -41.85 39.20
C ALA A 76 -29.42 -41.29 37.89
N LEU A 77 -30.43 -40.42 37.98
CA LEU A 77 -31.01 -39.72 36.84
C LEU A 77 -30.27 -38.44 36.48
N ALA A 78 -29.75 -37.73 37.46
CA ALA A 78 -29.00 -36.49 37.24
C ALA A 78 -27.64 -36.74 36.52
N ALA A 79 -26.94 -37.79 36.85
CA ALA A 79 -25.61 -38.04 36.30
C ALA A 79 -25.54 -38.15 34.75
N PRO A 80 -26.50 -38.85 34.07
CA PRO A 80 -26.52 -38.81 32.60
C PRO A 80 -26.86 -37.44 32.03
N LEU A 81 -27.75 -36.66 32.71
CA LEU A 81 -28.15 -35.31 32.30
C LEU A 81 -26.96 -34.36 32.39
N ASP A 82 -26.21 -34.41 33.49
CA ASP A 82 -24.97 -33.61 33.66
C ASP A 82 -23.94 -33.97 32.58
N SER A 83 -23.82 -35.23 32.20
CA SER A 83 -22.91 -35.66 31.13
C SER A 83 -23.31 -35.07 29.77
N VAL A 84 -24.62 -35.07 29.44
CA VAL A 84 -25.15 -34.46 28.21
C VAL A 84 -25.00 -32.94 28.26
N GLY A 85 -25.23 -32.31 29.41
CA GLY A 85 -24.99 -30.88 29.63
C GLY A 85 -23.51 -30.51 29.40
N GLY A 86 -22.57 -31.32 29.87
CA GLY A 86 -21.14 -31.19 29.61
C GLY A 86 -20.79 -31.31 28.12
N ALA A 87 -21.44 -32.23 27.39
CA ALA A 87 -21.27 -32.31 25.93
C ALA A 87 -21.82 -31.06 25.22
N GLY A 88 -22.93 -30.49 25.71
CA GLY A 88 -23.46 -29.23 25.23
C GLY A 88 -22.48 -28.06 25.43
N ALA A 89 -21.86 -27.94 26.61
CA ALA A 89 -20.86 -26.95 26.89
C ALA A 89 -19.64 -27.07 25.96
N SER A 90 -19.16 -28.30 25.72
CA SER A 90 -18.06 -28.57 24.79
C SER A 90 -18.42 -28.21 23.34
N LEU A 91 -19.68 -28.41 22.93
CA LEU A 91 -20.16 -28.01 21.61
C LEU A 91 -20.20 -26.50 21.45
N SER A 92 -20.66 -25.76 22.48
CA SER A 92 -20.65 -24.31 22.52
C SER A 92 -19.23 -23.76 22.42
N GLU A 93 -18.27 -24.31 23.20
CA GLU A 93 -16.86 -23.93 23.13
C GLU A 93 -16.26 -24.16 21.73
N ALA A 94 -16.49 -25.33 21.15
CA ALA A 94 -16.06 -25.65 19.79
C ALA A 94 -16.67 -24.70 18.75
N GLY A 95 -17.92 -24.29 18.91
CA GLY A 95 -18.59 -23.30 18.07
C GLY A 95 -17.92 -21.92 18.12
N ARG A 96 -17.61 -21.46 19.33
CA ARG A 96 -16.89 -20.18 19.54
C ARG A 96 -15.48 -20.21 18.94
N ASP A 97 -14.72 -21.27 19.19
CA ASP A 97 -13.39 -21.45 18.67
C ASP A 97 -13.38 -21.46 17.15
N PHE A 98 -14.35 -22.16 16.54
CA PHE A 98 -14.53 -22.15 15.10
C PHE A 98 -14.83 -20.74 14.56
N GLY A 99 -15.79 -20.03 15.15
CA GLY A 99 -16.15 -18.67 14.75
C GLY A 99 -14.97 -17.69 14.88
N ALA A 100 -14.23 -17.78 15.99
CA ALA A 100 -13.04 -16.98 16.21
C ALA A 100 -11.94 -17.27 15.17
N GLY A 101 -11.67 -18.55 14.89
CA GLY A 101 -10.68 -18.96 13.90
C GLY A 101 -11.02 -18.50 12.48
N VAL A 102 -12.30 -18.59 12.08
CA VAL A 102 -12.77 -18.07 10.77
C VAL A 102 -12.60 -16.54 10.70
N THR A 103 -12.92 -15.83 11.76
CA THR A 103 -12.80 -14.36 11.81
C THR A 103 -11.33 -13.91 11.72
N GLU A 104 -10.43 -14.59 12.43
CA GLU A 104 -9.00 -14.35 12.35
C GLU A 104 -8.45 -14.62 10.94
N LEU A 105 -8.88 -15.70 10.32
CA LEU A 105 -8.52 -16.03 8.94
C LEU A 105 -9.05 -14.97 7.97
N ALA A 106 -10.30 -14.52 8.14
CA ALA A 106 -10.91 -13.44 7.34
C ALA A 106 -10.08 -12.15 7.42
N LEU A 107 -9.71 -11.75 8.63
CA LEU A 107 -8.89 -10.56 8.86
C LEU A 107 -7.51 -10.68 8.20
N THR A 108 -6.84 -11.79 8.43
CA THR A 108 -5.48 -12.03 7.92
C THR A 108 -5.44 -12.03 6.40
N LEU A 109 -6.34 -12.78 5.74
CA LEU A 109 -6.39 -12.85 4.27
C LEU A 109 -6.80 -11.51 3.65
N SER A 110 -7.75 -10.82 4.25
CA SER A 110 -8.19 -9.50 3.77
C SER A 110 -7.08 -8.45 3.91
N LEU A 111 -6.37 -8.47 5.03
CA LEU A 111 -5.22 -7.58 5.23
C LEU A 111 -4.11 -7.85 4.21
N LEU A 112 -3.75 -9.11 3.97
CA LEU A 112 -2.77 -9.47 2.95
C LEU A 112 -3.22 -9.03 1.55
N THR A 113 -4.51 -9.21 1.24
CA THR A 113 -5.11 -8.81 -0.05
C THR A 113 -5.04 -7.30 -0.27
N ALA A 114 -5.19 -6.48 0.79
CA ALA A 114 -5.06 -5.03 0.70
C ALA A 114 -3.58 -4.59 0.68
N VAL A 115 -2.77 -5.09 1.60
CA VAL A 115 -1.41 -4.57 1.86
C VAL A 115 -0.43 -4.94 0.76
N LEU A 116 -0.43 -6.19 0.27
CA LEU A 116 0.56 -6.62 -0.71
C LEU A 116 0.54 -5.80 -2.01
N PRO A 117 -0.61 -5.61 -2.69
CA PRO A 117 -0.65 -4.81 -3.92
C PRO A 117 -0.33 -3.34 -3.68
N VAL A 118 -0.72 -2.80 -2.52
CA VAL A 118 -0.42 -1.41 -2.14
C VAL A 118 1.08 -1.24 -1.92
N LEU A 119 1.74 -2.17 -1.25
CA LEU A 119 3.21 -2.14 -1.07
C LEU A 119 3.95 -2.21 -2.40
N VAL A 120 3.49 -3.03 -3.35
CA VAL A 120 4.09 -3.12 -4.70
C VAL A 120 4.00 -1.77 -5.41
N VAL A 121 2.83 -1.14 -5.39
CA VAL A 121 2.65 0.20 -6.00
C VAL A 121 3.55 1.23 -5.31
N LEU A 122 3.60 1.24 -3.99
CA LEU A 122 4.46 2.17 -3.24
C LEU A 122 5.94 1.93 -3.52
N ALA A 123 6.39 0.68 -3.60
CA ALA A 123 7.78 0.33 -3.90
C ALA A 123 8.24 0.83 -5.27
N VAL A 124 7.35 0.88 -6.26
CA VAL A 124 7.65 1.41 -7.60
C VAL A 124 7.48 2.93 -7.64
N TRP A 125 6.41 3.45 -7.06
CA TRP A 125 6.04 4.86 -7.13
C TRP A 125 6.94 5.77 -6.28
N LEU A 126 7.29 5.35 -5.04
CA LEU A 126 8.11 6.17 -4.14
C LEU A 126 9.51 6.51 -4.71
N PRO A 127 10.30 5.56 -5.24
CA PRO A 127 11.61 5.88 -5.80
C PRO A 127 11.51 6.78 -7.03
N ALA A 128 10.51 6.54 -7.90
CA ALA A 128 10.28 7.39 -9.06
C ALA A 128 9.98 8.83 -8.65
N ARG A 129 9.13 9.02 -7.63
CA ARG A 129 8.76 10.32 -7.10
C ARG A 129 9.92 11.01 -6.37
N ALA A 130 10.64 10.26 -5.52
CA ALA A 130 11.79 10.77 -4.79
C ALA A 130 12.92 11.20 -5.74
N GLY A 131 13.18 10.43 -6.79
CA GLY A 131 14.16 10.77 -7.82
C GLY A 131 13.82 12.07 -8.53
N PHE A 132 12.54 12.29 -8.86
CA PHE A 132 12.09 13.56 -9.45
C PHE A 132 12.28 14.75 -8.50
N VAL A 133 11.83 14.64 -7.26
CA VAL A 133 11.93 15.72 -6.25
C VAL A 133 13.38 16.09 -5.99
N ARG A 134 14.28 15.13 -5.85
CA ARG A 134 15.72 15.38 -5.66
C ARG A 134 16.30 16.15 -6.83
N ARG A 135 16.11 15.69 -8.08
CA ARG A 135 16.62 16.36 -9.28
C ARG A 135 16.08 17.78 -9.44
N ALA A 136 14.79 17.99 -9.17
CA ALA A 136 14.16 19.31 -9.24
C ALA A 136 14.71 20.26 -8.16
N THR A 137 14.95 19.76 -6.94
CA THR A 137 15.49 20.55 -5.83
C THR A 137 16.95 20.93 -6.09
N ASP A 138 17.76 20.01 -6.60
CA ASP A 138 19.16 20.27 -6.95
C ASP A 138 19.28 21.34 -8.05
N ALA A 139 18.42 21.27 -9.07
CA ALA A 139 18.39 22.28 -10.12
C ALA A 139 18.01 23.68 -9.61
N VAL A 140 17.10 23.78 -8.62
CA VAL A 140 16.76 25.05 -7.97
C VAL A 140 17.95 25.59 -7.17
N ARG A 141 18.69 24.73 -6.47
CA ARG A 141 19.89 25.12 -5.73
C ARG A 141 21.01 25.61 -6.67
N LEU A 142 21.21 24.93 -7.81
CA LEU A 142 22.18 25.34 -8.82
C LEU A 142 21.85 26.72 -9.43
N ARG A 143 20.56 27.08 -9.53
CA ARG A 143 20.12 28.42 -9.97
C ARG A 143 20.41 29.50 -8.96
N ALA A 144 20.64 29.20 -7.70
CA ALA A 144 21.00 30.16 -6.67
C ALA A 144 22.50 30.55 -6.71
N LEU A 145 23.31 29.81 -7.49
CA LEU A 145 24.72 30.18 -7.74
C LEU A 145 24.81 31.37 -8.70
N PRO A 146 25.97 32.09 -8.71
CA PRO A 146 26.26 33.09 -9.74
C PRO A 146 25.97 32.53 -11.13
N ALA A 147 25.37 33.35 -12.01
CA ALA A 147 24.79 32.88 -13.27
C ALA A 147 25.79 32.04 -14.12
N ASP A 148 27.03 32.45 -14.18
CA ASP A 148 28.07 31.80 -14.96
C ASP A 148 28.54 30.48 -14.33
N ALA A 149 28.69 30.43 -13.00
CA ALA A 149 29.07 29.20 -12.29
C ALA A 149 27.94 28.12 -12.34
N GLY A 150 26.69 28.57 -12.17
CA GLY A 150 25.53 27.70 -12.28
C GLY A 150 25.36 27.10 -13.71
N ALA A 151 25.55 27.93 -14.74
CA ALA A 151 25.47 27.50 -16.13
C ALA A 151 26.58 26.47 -16.47
N ARG A 152 27.82 26.69 -16.04
CA ARG A 152 28.96 25.79 -16.25
C ARG A 152 28.75 24.44 -15.57
N LEU A 153 28.23 24.42 -14.32
CA LEU A 153 27.92 23.16 -13.62
C LEU A 153 26.79 22.40 -14.29
N LEU A 154 25.76 23.08 -14.76
CA LEU A 154 24.66 22.42 -15.51
C LEU A 154 25.16 21.89 -16.84
N ALA A 155 26.05 22.61 -17.55
CA ALA A 155 26.67 22.17 -18.78
C ALA A 155 27.55 20.92 -18.59
N LEU A 156 28.38 20.90 -17.53
CA LEU A 156 29.18 19.74 -17.18
C LEU A 156 28.31 18.51 -16.88
N ARG A 157 27.22 18.71 -16.18
CA ARG A 157 26.25 17.67 -15.87
C ARG A 157 25.55 17.16 -17.14
N ALA A 158 25.20 18.04 -18.06
CA ALA A 158 24.64 17.66 -19.36
C ALA A 158 25.59 16.77 -20.15
N LEU A 159 26.89 17.09 -20.18
CA LEU A 159 27.90 16.27 -20.85
C LEU A 159 27.99 14.83 -20.29
N SER A 160 27.73 14.65 -18.98
CA SER A 160 27.79 13.34 -18.33
C SER A 160 26.47 12.56 -18.35
N THR A 161 25.31 13.23 -18.49
CA THR A 161 23.99 12.60 -18.30
C THR A 161 23.09 12.65 -19.53
N ALA A 162 23.34 13.56 -20.47
CA ALA A 162 22.50 13.70 -21.64
C ALA A 162 22.76 12.59 -22.68
N PRO A 163 21.71 12.14 -23.40
CA PRO A 163 21.89 11.20 -24.50
C PRO A 163 22.82 11.73 -25.58
N ALA A 164 23.77 10.87 -26.05
CA ALA A 164 24.79 11.24 -27.03
C ALA A 164 24.21 11.92 -28.29
N GLY A 165 23.04 11.46 -28.79
CA GLY A 165 22.39 12.06 -29.95
C GLY A 165 21.96 13.53 -29.76
N ARG A 166 21.64 13.95 -28.52
CA ARG A 166 21.29 15.34 -28.22
C ARG A 166 22.55 16.21 -28.10
N LEU A 167 23.64 15.64 -27.58
CA LEU A 167 24.93 16.33 -27.51
C LEU A 167 25.48 16.58 -28.91
N ALA A 168 25.47 15.56 -29.81
CA ALA A 168 25.90 15.67 -31.18
C ALA A 168 25.05 16.62 -32.03
N ALA A 169 23.74 16.75 -31.70
CA ALA A 169 22.87 17.72 -32.35
C ALA A 169 23.15 19.19 -31.94
N LEU A 170 23.78 19.40 -30.79
CA LEU A 170 24.14 20.73 -30.31
C LEU A 170 25.45 21.24 -30.92
N HIS A 171 26.47 20.36 -30.97
CA HIS A 171 27.80 20.68 -31.53
C HIS A 171 28.52 19.41 -31.92
N SER A 172 29.43 19.48 -32.95
CA SER A 172 30.23 18.34 -33.39
C SER A 172 31.21 17.84 -32.35
N ASP A 173 31.76 18.75 -31.53
CA ASP A 173 32.60 18.43 -30.37
C ASP A 173 32.14 19.32 -29.17
N PRO A 174 31.12 18.88 -28.42
CA PRO A 174 30.58 19.63 -27.32
C PRO A 174 31.54 19.70 -26.12
N VAL A 175 32.48 18.77 -25.98
CA VAL A 175 33.48 18.74 -24.90
C VAL A 175 34.53 19.81 -25.12
N ALA A 176 35.13 19.85 -26.32
CA ALA A 176 36.13 20.84 -26.68
C ALA A 176 35.55 22.29 -26.60
N ALA A 177 34.33 22.49 -27.10
CA ALA A 177 33.64 23.79 -27.03
C ALA A 177 33.35 24.21 -25.59
N TRP A 178 32.97 23.28 -24.70
CA TRP A 178 32.80 23.55 -23.28
C TRP A 178 34.13 23.89 -22.60
N GLN A 179 35.22 23.20 -22.92
CA GLN A 179 36.58 23.50 -22.40
C GLN A 179 37.09 24.88 -22.87
N ALA A 180 36.75 25.26 -24.10
CA ALA A 180 37.03 26.59 -24.63
C ALA A 180 36.17 27.73 -24.04
N ASP A 181 35.27 27.37 -23.12
CA ASP A 181 34.33 28.29 -22.44
C ASP A 181 33.41 29.04 -23.41
N ASP A 182 33.01 28.39 -24.53
CA ASP A 182 32.08 28.97 -25.48
C ASP A 182 30.71 29.26 -24.82
N PRO A 183 30.35 30.56 -24.69
CA PRO A 183 29.13 30.92 -23.94
C PRO A 183 27.83 30.44 -24.59
N ALA A 184 27.83 30.17 -25.91
CA ALA A 184 26.66 29.65 -26.61
C ALA A 184 26.47 28.15 -26.30
N ILE A 185 27.56 27.39 -26.32
CA ILE A 185 27.55 25.96 -26.03
C ILE A 185 27.29 25.69 -24.54
N VAL A 186 27.93 26.46 -23.65
CA VAL A 186 27.67 26.33 -22.19
C VAL A 186 26.19 26.59 -21.88
N ARG A 187 25.57 27.58 -22.48
CA ARG A 187 24.14 27.86 -22.32
C ARG A 187 23.27 26.75 -22.92
N GLY A 188 23.58 26.31 -24.14
CA GLY A 188 22.85 25.22 -24.80
C GLY A 188 22.87 23.91 -24.01
N LEU A 189 24.04 23.53 -23.46
CA LEU A 189 24.19 22.38 -22.58
C LEU A 189 23.39 22.55 -21.26
N ALA A 190 23.44 23.73 -20.65
CA ALA A 190 22.68 24.01 -19.44
C ALA A 190 21.16 23.94 -19.69
N GLU A 191 20.69 24.45 -20.82
CA GLU A 191 19.27 24.35 -21.23
C GLU A 191 18.87 22.90 -21.52
N LEU A 192 19.75 22.11 -22.12
CA LEU A 192 19.53 20.70 -22.37
C LEU A 192 19.32 19.93 -21.07
N GLU A 193 20.15 20.18 -20.06
CA GLU A 193 20.01 19.56 -18.73
C GLU A 193 18.71 20.00 -18.03
N LEU A 194 18.42 21.32 -18.02
CA LEU A 194 17.17 21.81 -17.45
C LEU A 194 15.93 21.21 -18.14
N SER A 195 15.97 21.11 -19.46
CA SER A 195 14.90 20.47 -20.22
C SER A 195 14.73 18.99 -19.88
N GLY A 196 15.84 18.30 -19.62
CA GLY A 196 15.87 16.92 -19.16
C GLY A 196 15.18 16.75 -17.80
N MET A 197 15.34 17.73 -16.92
CA MET A 197 14.68 17.78 -15.60
C MET A 197 13.21 18.23 -15.66
N GLY A 198 12.68 18.63 -16.83
CA GLY A 198 11.31 19.14 -16.98
C GLY A 198 11.14 20.61 -16.55
N LEU A 199 12.25 21.37 -16.43
CA LEU A 199 12.25 22.77 -16.05
C LEU A 199 12.38 23.66 -17.29
N HIS A 200 11.73 24.85 -17.25
CA HIS A 200 11.92 25.84 -18.30
C HIS A 200 13.26 26.58 -18.12
N PRO A 201 14.01 26.82 -19.22
CA PRO A 201 15.13 27.76 -19.19
C PRO A 201 14.59 29.14 -18.79
N HIS A 202 15.39 29.91 -18.03
CA HIS A 202 15.02 31.27 -17.65
C HIS A 202 14.93 32.13 -18.92
N ARG A 203 13.71 32.54 -19.30
CA ARG A 203 13.56 33.70 -20.20
C ARG A 203 13.98 34.95 -19.41
N ARG A 204 15.13 35.53 -19.79
CA ARG A 204 15.37 36.96 -19.50
C ARG A 204 14.54 37.79 -20.42
#